data_4b077111f68689569c4bfd500e616080
#
_entry.id   4b077111f68689569c4bfd500e616080
#
_cell.length_a   1.000
_cell.length_b   1.000
_cell.length_c   1.000
_cell.angle_alpha   90.00
_cell.angle_beta   90.00
_cell.angle_gamma   90.00
#
_symmetry.space_group_name_H-M   'P 1'
#
loop_
_entity.id
_entity.type
_entity.pdbx_description
1 polymer ?
#
loop_
_entity_poly.entity_id
_entity_poly.type
_entity_poly.pdbx_seq_one_letter_code
_entity_poly.pdbx_strand_id
1 'polypeptide(L)'
;MCIRDRSWVDTKVTEANGEVHYRRRYMWVIVNLTTKVCYYLYGSRRQEVIKEFLGDFKGTLMTDAYAAYLYFNKLKDCTHVCCWSHVRRLFVSASRDYKDTLAQAFIDLIGILYKVEVENQVLGRTEKEIVKHRGEESLPVLHDLYQQATALLKQFEKNKIKLSAKLQQALTYMTKHWEELMAYTKIGSVLIDNNCCERAVRPFTNLRKNFGGFSSEQGARVTATFLTFVETCKLMATAPLDFFRGFFDMIVAGRRDYALMTEALLVKPV
;
A
#
# COMPACT_ATOMS: atom_id res chain seq x y z
N MET A 1 -7.23 -3.57 4.90
CA MET A 1 -6.77 -3.76 3.51
C MET A 1 -5.67 -2.75 3.21
N CYS A 2 -4.63 -3.13 2.50
CA CYS A 2 -3.56 -2.22 2.08
C CYS A 2 -3.58 -2.10 0.56
N ILE A 3 -3.39 -0.89 0.05
CA ILE A 3 -3.27 -0.64 -1.39
C ILE A 3 -1.91 -0.03 -1.68
N ARG A 4 -1.22 -0.59 -2.66
CA ARG A 4 -0.17 0.08 -3.39
C ARG A 4 -0.60 0.26 -4.81
N ASP A 5 -0.58 1.49 -5.26
CA ASP A 5 -0.72 1.74 -6.66
C ASP A 5 0.63 1.66 -7.36
N ARG A 6 0.57 1.23 -8.57
CA ARG A 6 1.31 1.71 -9.70
C ARG A 6 2.74 1.23 -9.86
N SER A 7 2.82 0.05 -10.38
CA SER A 7 3.87 -0.11 -11.37
C SER A 7 3.28 0.21 -12.74
N TRP A 8 3.83 1.22 -13.42
CA TRP A 8 3.43 1.50 -14.81
C TRP A 8 3.95 0.44 -15.76
N VAL A 9 3.28 0.25 -16.87
CA VAL A 9 3.69 -0.64 -17.97
C VAL A 9 3.14 -0.09 -19.28
N ASP A 10 3.97 -0.11 -20.31
CA ASP A 10 3.51 0.26 -21.64
C ASP A 10 2.80 -0.95 -22.26
N THR A 11 1.63 -0.71 -22.79
CA THR A 11 0.77 -1.72 -23.40
C THR A 11 0.45 -1.33 -24.83
N LYS A 12 0.68 -2.25 -25.75
CA LYS A 12 0.31 -2.08 -27.15
C LYS A 12 -1.21 -2.05 -27.26
N VAL A 13 -1.72 -1.03 -27.93
CA VAL A 13 -3.15 -0.85 -28.23
C VAL A 13 -3.28 -0.74 -29.74
N THR A 14 -4.21 -1.51 -30.29
CA THR A 14 -4.60 -1.41 -31.70
C THR A 14 -5.97 -0.76 -31.76
N GLU A 15 -6.08 0.40 -32.36
CA GLU A 15 -7.33 1.12 -32.54
C GLU A 15 -8.20 0.47 -33.65
N ALA A 16 -9.49 0.83 -33.72
CA ALA A 16 -10.42 0.28 -34.68
C ALA A 16 -10.00 0.53 -36.15
N ASN A 17 -9.21 1.58 -36.39
CA ASN A 17 -8.65 1.91 -37.71
C ASN A 17 -7.37 1.11 -38.05
N GLY A 18 -6.94 0.19 -37.19
CA GLY A 18 -5.71 -0.61 -37.33
C GLY A 18 -4.44 0.09 -36.88
N GLU A 19 -4.50 1.34 -36.43
CA GLU A 19 -3.36 2.06 -35.93
C GLU A 19 -2.85 1.45 -34.62
N VAL A 20 -1.53 1.34 -34.49
CA VAL A 20 -0.88 0.73 -33.34
C VAL A 20 -0.07 1.77 -32.59
N HIS A 21 -0.33 1.88 -31.30
CA HIS A 21 0.47 2.74 -30.41
C HIS A 21 0.63 2.11 -29.04
N TYR A 22 1.52 2.67 -28.21
CA TYR A 22 1.73 2.21 -26.84
C TYR A 22 1.08 3.20 -25.89
N ARG A 23 0.24 2.66 -24.97
CA ARG A 23 -0.35 3.42 -23.87
C ARG A 23 0.28 3.03 -22.55
N ARG A 24 0.61 4.02 -21.75
CA ARG A 24 1.00 3.79 -20.36
C ARG A 24 -0.22 3.39 -19.54
N ARG A 25 -0.16 2.20 -18.96
CA ARG A 25 -1.14 1.62 -18.05
C ARG A 25 -0.50 1.33 -16.70
N TYR A 26 -1.29 0.87 -15.76
CA TYR A 26 -0.85 0.64 -14.38
C TYR A 26 -1.37 -0.68 -13.86
N MET A 27 -0.52 -1.35 -13.09
CA MET A 27 -0.89 -2.50 -12.29
C MET A 27 -1.08 -2.03 -10.85
N TRP A 28 -2.30 -2.10 -10.36
CA TRP A 28 -2.67 -1.83 -8.98
C TRP A 28 -2.53 -3.13 -8.17
N VAL A 29 -2.06 -3.01 -6.95
CA VAL A 29 -1.94 -4.17 -6.05
C VAL A 29 -2.64 -3.85 -4.75
N ILE A 30 -3.51 -4.75 -4.34
CA ILE A 30 -4.32 -4.63 -3.13
C ILE A 30 -4.13 -5.90 -2.32
N VAL A 31 -3.74 -5.77 -1.05
CA VAL A 31 -3.57 -6.89 -0.14
C VAL A 31 -4.60 -6.79 0.98
N ASN A 32 -5.43 -7.81 1.09
CA ASN A 32 -6.29 -7.99 2.25
C ASN A 32 -5.56 -8.87 3.26
N LEU A 33 -5.11 -8.27 4.36
CA LEU A 33 -4.34 -8.97 5.39
C LEU A 33 -5.19 -9.95 6.20
N THR A 34 -6.50 -9.70 6.33
CA THR A 34 -7.41 -10.57 7.07
C THR A 34 -7.71 -11.85 6.30
N THR A 35 -8.04 -11.72 5.01
CA THR A 35 -8.36 -12.88 4.16
C THR A 35 -7.14 -13.49 3.49
N LYS A 36 -5.96 -12.87 3.63
CA LYS A 36 -4.70 -13.26 2.97
C LYS A 36 -4.79 -13.29 1.44
N VAL A 37 -5.59 -12.42 0.85
CA VAL A 37 -5.77 -12.33 -0.61
C VAL A 37 -5.01 -11.13 -1.15
N CYS A 38 -4.29 -11.34 -2.25
CA CYS A 38 -3.61 -10.32 -3.02
C CYS A 38 -4.28 -10.15 -4.38
N TYR A 39 -4.75 -8.95 -4.69
CA TYR A 39 -5.36 -8.64 -5.98
C TYR A 39 -4.44 -7.79 -6.84
N TYR A 40 -4.32 -8.16 -8.12
CA TYR A 40 -3.69 -7.36 -9.15
C TYR A 40 -4.75 -6.89 -10.13
N LEU A 41 -4.85 -5.57 -10.30
CA LEU A 41 -5.80 -4.95 -11.22
C LEU A 41 -5.06 -4.16 -12.28
N TYR A 42 -5.33 -4.48 -13.53
CA TYR A 42 -4.78 -3.74 -14.66
C TYR A 42 -5.75 -2.63 -15.10
N GLY A 43 -5.24 -1.41 -15.25
CA GLY A 43 -6.10 -0.29 -15.66
C GLY A 43 -5.36 1.03 -15.84
N SER A 44 -6.12 2.10 -15.89
CA SER A 44 -5.61 3.47 -15.93
C SER A 44 -5.10 3.90 -14.54
N ARG A 45 -4.50 5.10 -14.45
CA ARG A 45 -4.11 5.73 -13.18
C ARG A 45 -5.27 6.40 -12.44
N ARG A 46 -6.44 6.38 -13.01
CA ARG A 46 -7.60 7.11 -12.50
C ARG A 46 -8.20 6.44 -11.29
N GLN A 47 -8.80 7.25 -10.43
CA GLN A 47 -9.48 6.84 -9.20
C GLN A 47 -10.61 5.82 -9.45
N GLU A 48 -11.25 5.89 -10.61
CA GLU A 48 -12.37 5.02 -10.99
C GLU A 48 -12.01 3.53 -10.89
N VAL A 49 -10.79 3.15 -11.25
CA VAL A 49 -10.31 1.74 -11.16
C VAL A 49 -10.44 1.20 -9.74
N ILE A 50 -10.05 1.98 -8.75
CA ILE A 50 -10.12 1.57 -7.34
C ILE A 50 -11.53 1.71 -6.78
N LYS A 51 -12.28 2.74 -7.20
CA LYS A 51 -13.68 2.89 -6.81
C LYS A 51 -14.54 1.73 -7.29
N GLU A 52 -14.39 1.33 -8.55
CA GLU A 52 -15.11 0.20 -9.13
C GLU A 52 -14.77 -1.11 -8.41
N PHE A 53 -13.50 -1.33 -8.11
CA PHE A 53 -13.05 -2.54 -7.41
C PHE A 53 -13.52 -2.61 -5.96
N LEU A 54 -13.39 -1.52 -5.22
CA LEU A 54 -13.74 -1.49 -3.79
C LEU A 54 -15.23 -1.32 -3.55
N GLY A 55 -15.97 -0.68 -4.48
CA GLY A 55 -17.41 -0.43 -4.33
C GLY A 55 -17.72 0.23 -2.97
N ASP A 56 -18.63 -0.39 -2.24
CA ASP A 56 -19.06 0.03 -0.89
C ASP A 56 -18.18 -0.58 0.20
N PHE A 57 -16.87 -0.58 0.01
CA PHE A 57 -15.92 -1.15 0.96
C PHE A 57 -16.10 -0.55 2.35
N LYS A 58 -16.20 -1.44 3.35
CA LYS A 58 -16.26 -1.11 4.77
C LYS A 58 -15.03 -1.64 5.48
N GLY A 59 -14.46 -0.84 6.38
CA GLY A 59 -13.30 -1.22 7.16
C GLY A 59 -12.09 -0.29 6.97
N THR A 60 -10.90 -0.77 7.23
CA THR A 60 -9.69 0.04 7.23
C THR A 60 -8.90 -0.13 5.94
N LEU A 61 -8.56 0.99 5.31
CA LEU A 61 -7.78 1.07 4.09
C LEU A 61 -6.48 1.83 4.32
N MET A 62 -5.34 1.17 4.16
CA MET A 62 -4.03 1.80 4.23
C MET A 62 -3.47 2.09 2.84
N THR A 63 -2.96 3.32 2.64
CA THR A 63 -2.42 3.77 1.35
C THR A 63 -1.18 4.66 1.52
N ASP A 64 -0.64 5.14 0.41
CA ASP A 64 0.48 6.09 0.35
C ASP A 64 0.05 7.57 0.28
N ALA A 65 -1.20 7.89 0.65
CA ALA A 65 -1.79 9.23 0.57
C ALA A 65 -1.84 9.84 -0.84
N TYR A 66 -1.80 9.03 -1.89
CA TYR A 66 -2.01 9.55 -3.23
C TYR A 66 -3.44 10.11 -3.41
N ALA A 67 -3.56 11.19 -4.17
CA ALA A 67 -4.82 11.93 -4.33
C ALA A 67 -6.04 11.05 -4.73
N ALA A 68 -5.82 9.97 -5.48
CA ALA A 68 -6.88 9.03 -5.85
C ALA A 68 -7.53 8.34 -4.63
N TYR A 69 -6.82 8.23 -3.50
CA TYR A 69 -7.32 7.58 -2.29
C TYR A 69 -8.04 8.54 -1.33
N LEU A 70 -7.90 9.85 -1.49
CA LEU A 70 -8.56 10.84 -0.64
C LEU A 70 -10.09 10.78 -0.71
N TYR A 71 -10.63 10.14 -1.74
CA TYR A 71 -12.06 9.85 -1.82
C TYR A 71 -12.54 8.99 -0.64
N PHE A 72 -11.72 8.06 -0.18
CA PHE A 72 -12.10 7.15 0.91
C PHE A 72 -12.24 7.84 2.26
N ASN A 73 -11.65 9.03 2.44
CA ASN A 73 -11.88 9.88 3.63
C ASN A 73 -13.34 10.35 3.75
N LYS A 74 -14.09 10.30 2.64
CA LYS A 74 -15.50 10.73 2.60
C LYS A 74 -16.49 9.58 2.84
N LEU A 75 -16.02 8.34 2.88
CA LEU A 75 -16.87 7.17 3.09
C LEU A 75 -17.07 6.96 4.60
N LYS A 76 -18.33 6.94 5.02
CA LYS A 76 -18.72 6.85 6.43
C LYS A 76 -18.16 5.60 7.15
N ASP A 77 -18.13 4.47 6.45
CA ASP A 77 -17.75 3.17 7.03
C ASP A 77 -16.30 2.76 6.64
N CYS A 78 -15.50 3.69 6.10
CA CYS A 78 -14.12 3.45 5.71
C CYS A 78 -13.18 4.33 6.55
N THR A 79 -12.26 3.71 7.27
CA THR A 79 -11.17 4.41 7.94
C THR A 79 -9.94 4.40 7.04
N HIS A 80 -9.55 5.56 6.55
CA HIS A 80 -8.34 5.71 5.76
C HIS A 80 -7.12 5.92 6.67
N VAL A 81 -6.06 5.16 6.41
CA VAL A 81 -4.78 5.23 7.14
C VAL A 81 -3.65 5.48 6.16
N CYS A 82 -2.78 6.42 6.49
CA CYS A 82 -1.60 6.71 5.69
C CYS A 82 -0.34 6.01 6.22
N CYS A 83 0.54 5.69 5.30
CA CYS A 83 1.76 4.91 5.54
C CYS A 83 2.92 5.78 6.06
N TRP A 84 3.42 5.49 7.25
CA TRP A 84 4.57 6.17 7.85
C TRP A 84 5.90 5.92 7.11
N SER A 85 6.04 4.80 6.41
CA SER A 85 7.22 4.54 5.57
C SER A 85 7.40 5.60 4.46
N HIS A 86 6.30 6.12 3.90
CA HIS A 86 6.34 7.19 2.90
C HIS A 86 6.79 8.52 3.52
N VAL A 87 6.29 8.88 4.70
CA VAL A 87 6.74 10.05 5.47
C VAL A 87 8.23 9.94 5.75
N ARG A 88 8.66 8.81 6.34
CA ARG A 88 10.07 8.58 6.68
C ARG A 88 10.99 8.71 5.46
N ARG A 89 10.57 8.21 4.31
CA ARG A 89 11.34 8.28 3.05
C ARG A 89 11.58 9.72 2.59
N LEU A 90 10.63 10.62 2.79
CA LEU A 90 10.79 12.05 2.47
C LEU A 90 11.84 12.70 3.38
N PHE A 91 11.80 12.44 4.70
CA PHE A 91 12.82 12.93 5.61
C PHE A 91 14.20 12.33 5.33
N VAL A 92 14.30 11.05 5.02
CA VAL A 92 15.57 10.40 4.61
C VAL A 92 16.14 11.05 3.35
N SER A 93 15.29 11.41 2.37
CA SER A 93 15.75 12.12 1.17
C SER A 93 16.28 13.52 1.51
N ALA A 94 15.65 14.24 2.45
CA ALA A 94 16.13 15.55 2.90
C ALA A 94 17.47 15.44 3.65
N SER A 95 17.59 14.50 4.59
CA SER A 95 18.81 14.28 5.36
C SER A 95 19.99 13.87 4.46
N ARG A 96 19.80 12.91 3.54
CA ARG A 96 20.86 12.38 2.69
C ARG A 96 21.29 13.39 1.63
N ASP A 97 20.34 14.00 0.92
CA ASP A 97 20.62 14.81 -0.26
C ASP A 97 21.11 16.22 0.13
N TYR A 98 20.71 16.74 1.29
CA TYR A 98 21.02 18.08 1.76
C TYR A 98 21.79 18.11 3.09
N LYS A 99 22.15 16.96 3.66
CA LYS A 99 22.78 16.84 5.01
C LYS A 99 22.00 17.61 6.08
N ASP A 100 20.68 17.60 5.97
CA ASP A 100 19.80 18.38 6.82
C ASP A 100 19.67 17.69 8.19
N THR A 101 20.23 18.32 9.21
CA THR A 101 20.24 17.81 10.60
C THR A 101 18.85 17.83 11.22
N LEU A 102 17.98 18.76 10.84
CA LEU A 102 16.58 18.78 11.30
C LEU A 102 15.82 17.56 10.76
N ALA A 103 16.06 17.21 9.49
CA ALA A 103 15.47 16.01 8.93
C ALA A 103 15.86 14.74 9.68
N GLN A 104 17.10 14.65 10.20
CA GLN A 104 17.55 13.51 10.99
C GLN A 104 16.78 13.39 12.30
N ALA A 105 16.49 14.49 12.99
CA ALA A 105 15.69 14.45 14.23
C ALA A 105 14.29 13.84 13.99
N PHE A 106 13.63 14.20 12.86
CA PHE A 106 12.34 13.58 12.48
C PHE A 106 12.49 12.09 12.17
N ILE A 107 13.57 11.67 11.52
CA ILE A 107 13.85 10.25 11.23
C ILE A 107 13.96 9.45 12.53
N ASP A 108 14.65 10.02 13.52
CA ASP A 108 14.87 9.38 14.81
C ASP A 108 13.56 9.23 15.61
N LEU A 109 12.74 10.28 15.64
CA LEU A 109 11.41 10.24 16.26
C LEU A 109 10.49 9.22 15.56
N ILE A 110 10.46 9.20 14.22
CA ILE A 110 9.71 8.18 13.47
C ILE A 110 10.26 6.79 13.79
N GLY A 111 11.57 6.65 13.99
CA GLY A 111 12.21 5.40 14.42
C GLY A 111 11.67 4.86 15.73
N ILE A 112 11.30 5.73 16.69
CA ILE A 112 10.66 5.32 17.95
C ILE A 112 9.30 4.68 17.68
N LEU A 113 8.48 5.25 16.77
CA LEU A 113 7.20 4.66 16.41
C LEU A 113 7.35 3.22 15.89
N TYR A 114 8.38 2.96 15.08
CA TYR A 114 8.66 1.62 14.57
C TYR A 114 9.15 0.66 15.67
N LYS A 115 9.89 1.15 16.66
CA LYS A 115 10.31 0.33 17.82
C LYS A 115 9.09 -0.15 18.62
N VAL A 116 8.12 0.73 18.86
CA VAL A 116 6.85 0.37 19.52
C VAL A 116 6.12 -0.76 18.77
N GLU A 117 6.10 -0.71 17.44
CA GLU A 117 5.48 -1.78 16.63
C GLU A 117 6.25 -3.11 16.70
N VAL A 118 7.58 -3.06 16.71
CA VAL A 118 8.42 -4.25 16.90
C VAL A 118 8.18 -4.87 18.28
N GLU A 119 8.09 -4.08 19.33
CA GLU A 119 7.78 -4.54 20.69
C GLU A 119 6.39 -5.18 20.76
N ASN A 120 5.37 -4.59 20.11
CA ASN A 120 4.03 -5.16 20.02
C ASN A 120 4.08 -6.56 19.38
N GLN A 121 4.84 -6.72 18.30
CA GLN A 121 4.98 -7.97 17.58
C GLN A 121 5.74 -9.03 18.38
N VAL A 122 6.88 -8.66 18.98
CA VAL A 122 7.75 -9.56 19.75
C VAL A 122 7.02 -10.11 20.97
N LEU A 123 6.22 -9.28 21.64
CA LEU A 123 5.46 -9.65 22.83
C LEU A 123 4.10 -10.29 22.48
N GLY A 124 3.76 -10.46 21.20
CA GLY A 124 2.53 -11.09 20.78
C GLY A 124 1.26 -10.41 21.32
N ARG A 125 1.28 -9.08 21.46
CA ARG A 125 0.18 -8.33 22.07
C ARG A 125 -1.11 -8.47 21.26
N THR A 126 -2.23 -8.56 21.96
CA THR A 126 -3.58 -8.51 21.35
C THR A 126 -3.86 -7.12 20.79
N GLU A 127 -4.86 -6.99 19.91
CA GLU A 127 -5.23 -5.70 19.31
C GLU A 127 -5.55 -4.63 20.36
N LYS A 128 -6.19 -5.00 21.48
CA LYS A 128 -6.50 -4.07 22.57
C LYS A 128 -5.24 -3.60 23.29
N GLU A 129 -4.31 -4.50 23.54
CA GLU A 129 -3.02 -4.18 24.15
C GLU A 129 -2.15 -3.33 23.24
N ILE A 130 -2.18 -3.58 21.92
CA ILE A 130 -1.50 -2.75 20.91
C ILE A 130 -2.04 -1.32 20.95
N VAL A 131 -3.37 -1.13 20.93
CA VAL A 131 -3.98 0.20 21.01
C VAL A 131 -3.57 0.92 22.31
N LYS A 132 -3.60 0.23 23.44
CA LYS A 132 -3.17 0.78 24.73
C LYS A 132 -1.69 1.21 24.69
N HIS A 133 -0.81 0.32 24.23
CA HIS A 133 0.64 0.59 24.17
C HIS A 133 0.97 1.73 23.20
N ARG A 134 0.31 1.81 22.04
CA ARG A 134 0.41 2.96 21.13
C ARG A 134 -0.06 4.26 21.79
N GLY A 135 -1.09 4.18 22.63
CA GLY A 135 -1.57 5.32 23.41
C GLY A 135 -0.54 5.84 24.42
N GLU A 136 0.19 4.92 25.07
CA GLU A 136 1.20 5.24 26.07
C GLU A 136 2.53 5.70 25.43
N GLU A 137 3.01 5.02 24.39
CA GLU A 137 4.36 5.22 23.83
C GLU A 137 4.37 6.00 22.50
N SER A 138 3.41 5.76 21.61
CA SER A 138 3.44 6.42 20.30
C SER A 138 2.79 7.80 20.30
N LEU A 139 1.70 8.02 21.05
CA LEU A 139 1.00 9.31 21.05
C LEU A 139 1.87 10.48 21.51
N PRO A 140 2.68 10.37 22.58
CA PRO A 140 3.61 11.45 22.97
C PRO A 140 4.60 11.82 21.85
N VAL A 141 5.17 10.81 21.18
CA VAL A 141 6.11 11.01 20.09
C VAL A 141 5.42 11.66 18.88
N LEU A 142 4.21 11.24 18.56
CA LEU A 142 3.41 11.84 17.50
C LEU A 142 3.07 13.29 17.79
N HIS A 143 2.72 13.59 19.04
CA HIS A 143 2.47 14.97 19.47
C HIS A 143 3.71 15.87 19.27
N ASP A 144 4.88 15.39 19.68
CA ASP A 144 6.16 16.08 19.50
C ASP A 144 6.48 16.29 18.00
N LEU A 145 6.35 15.25 17.18
CA LEU A 145 6.50 15.35 15.71
C LEU A 145 5.64 16.44 15.10
N TYR A 146 4.36 16.51 15.50
CA TYR A 146 3.43 17.50 14.96
C TYR A 146 3.75 18.91 15.41
N GLN A 147 4.08 19.09 16.69
CA GLN A 147 4.45 20.39 17.24
C GLN A 147 5.71 20.94 16.57
N GLN A 148 6.76 20.15 16.45
CA GLN A 148 8.00 20.54 15.79
C GLN A 148 7.77 20.89 14.32
N ALA A 149 7.03 20.06 13.58
CA ALA A 149 6.74 20.29 12.16
C ALA A 149 5.97 21.60 11.93
N THR A 150 4.90 21.80 12.71
CA THR A 150 4.08 23.03 12.60
C THR A 150 4.83 24.29 13.02
N ALA A 151 5.69 24.20 14.05
CA ALA A 151 6.54 25.30 14.48
C ALA A 151 7.55 25.69 13.39
N LEU A 152 8.22 24.72 12.76
CA LEU A 152 9.17 24.96 11.67
C LEU A 152 8.48 25.57 10.44
N LEU A 153 7.33 25.05 10.03
CA LEU A 153 6.56 25.62 8.91
C LEU A 153 6.11 27.06 9.19
N LYS A 154 5.62 27.34 10.40
CA LYS A 154 5.27 28.71 10.84
C LYS A 154 6.45 29.68 10.80
N GLN A 155 7.63 29.23 11.25
CA GLN A 155 8.84 30.05 11.22
C GLN A 155 9.31 30.30 9.78
N PHE A 156 9.21 29.31 8.92
CA PHE A 156 9.50 29.40 7.49
C PHE A 156 8.57 30.41 6.79
N GLU A 157 7.26 30.30 6.98
CA GLU A 157 6.25 31.22 6.44
C GLU A 157 6.49 32.68 6.85
N LYS A 158 6.99 32.89 8.07
CA LYS A 158 7.36 34.21 8.60
C LYS A 158 8.78 34.66 8.18
N ASN A 159 9.42 33.96 7.26
CA ASN A 159 10.80 34.20 6.80
C ASN A 159 11.85 34.25 7.94
N LYS A 160 11.59 33.60 9.09
CA LYS A 160 12.50 33.54 10.22
C LYS A 160 13.61 32.50 10.06
N ILE A 161 13.32 31.43 9.31
CA ILE A 161 14.27 30.36 9.00
C ILE A 161 14.21 30.01 7.52
N LYS A 162 15.28 29.38 7.02
CA LYS A 162 15.31 28.74 5.69
C LYS A 162 15.20 27.23 5.87
N LEU A 163 14.37 26.61 5.07
CA LEU A 163 14.25 25.16 4.99
C LEU A 163 14.71 24.70 3.60
N SER A 164 15.34 23.52 3.53
CA SER A 164 15.57 22.88 2.24
C SER A 164 14.22 22.51 1.59
N ALA A 165 14.15 22.56 0.25
CA ALA A 165 12.92 22.21 -0.47
C ALA A 165 12.41 20.78 -0.12
N LYS A 166 13.33 19.85 0.13
CA LYS A 166 13.00 18.48 0.53
C LYS A 166 12.44 18.40 1.95
N LEU A 167 13.03 19.16 2.89
CA LEU A 167 12.51 19.20 4.25
C LEU A 167 11.14 19.88 4.30
N GLN A 168 10.96 20.99 3.58
CA GLN A 168 9.65 21.64 3.47
C GLN A 168 8.60 20.68 2.90
N GLN A 169 8.94 19.93 1.84
CA GLN A 169 8.05 18.92 1.26
C GLN A 169 7.67 17.82 2.28
N ALA A 170 8.64 17.33 3.06
CA ALA A 170 8.40 16.30 4.06
C ALA A 170 7.48 16.79 5.19
N LEU A 171 7.76 18.00 5.72
CA LEU A 171 6.93 18.62 6.77
C LEU A 171 5.50 18.88 6.28
N THR A 172 5.35 19.47 5.10
CA THR A 172 4.03 19.76 4.50
C THR A 172 3.25 18.47 4.23
N TYR A 173 3.91 17.44 3.71
CA TYR A 173 3.26 16.14 3.49
C TYR A 173 2.77 15.53 4.80
N MET A 174 3.59 15.48 5.83
CA MET A 174 3.25 14.91 7.13
C MET A 174 2.11 15.68 7.81
N THR A 175 2.18 17.00 7.84
CA THR A 175 1.14 17.81 8.49
C THR A 175 -0.19 17.79 7.72
N LYS A 176 -0.15 17.73 6.40
CA LYS A 176 -1.36 17.65 5.55
C LYS A 176 -2.14 16.35 5.75
N HIS A 177 -1.46 15.25 6.01
CA HIS A 177 -2.07 13.91 6.15
C HIS A 177 -2.05 13.42 7.59
N TRP A 178 -2.04 14.37 8.53
CA TRP A 178 -1.83 14.06 9.94
C TRP A 178 -2.91 13.14 10.53
N GLU A 179 -4.17 13.39 10.24
CA GLU A 179 -5.29 12.60 10.77
C GLU A 179 -5.23 11.15 10.29
N GLU A 180 -4.95 10.93 9.01
CA GLU A 180 -4.80 9.60 8.44
C GLU A 180 -3.52 8.90 8.96
N LEU A 181 -2.45 9.65 9.22
CA LEU A 181 -1.24 9.11 9.82
C LEU A 181 -1.43 8.71 11.28
N MET A 182 -2.29 9.42 12.02
CA MET A 182 -2.64 9.12 13.41
C MET A 182 -3.62 7.95 13.53
N ALA A 183 -4.41 7.66 12.50
CA ALA A 183 -5.51 6.70 12.58
C ALA A 183 -5.07 5.28 12.98
N TYR A 184 -3.82 4.85 12.63
CA TYR A 184 -3.32 3.54 13.01
C TYR A 184 -3.26 3.32 14.53
N THR A 185 -3.08 4.38 15.31
CA THR A 185 -2.97 4.25 16.78
C THR A 185 -4.25 3.74 17.44
N LYS A 186 -5.39 3.91 16.77
CA LYS A 186 -6.71 3.55 17.28
C LYS A 186 -7.17 2.13 16.87
N ILE A 187 -6.43 1.45 15.99
CA ILE A 187 -6.84 0.18 15.39
C ILE A 187 -5.70 -0.82 15.51
N GLY A 188 -5.80 -1.78 16.44
CA GLY A 188 -4.72 -2.72 16.76
C GLY A 188 -4.31 -3.63 15.61
N SER A 189 -5.25 -4.03 14.75
CA SER A 189 -4.99 -4.87 13.58
C SER A 189 -4.32 -4.16 12.40
N VAL A 190 -4.16 -2.83 12.48
CA VAL A 190 -3.56 -2.03 11.40
C VAL A 190 -2.06 -1.86 11.63
N LEU A 191 -1.28 -2.11 10.59
CA LEU A 191 0.16 -1.86 10.59
C LEU A 191 0.47 -0.37 10.50
N ILE A 192 1.66 0.05 10.91
CA ILE A 192 2.14 1.42 10.77
C ILE A 192 2.45 1.81 9.31
N ASP A 193 2.69 0.80 8.46
CA ASP A 193 3.04 1.02 7.05
C ASP A 193 2.43 -0.03 6.11
N ASN A 194 2.48 0.25 4.81
CA ASN A 194 1.99 -0.63 3.75
C ASN A 194 3.09 -1.47 3.08
N ASN A 195 4.18 -1.77 3.79
CA ASN A 195 5.32 -2.52 3.24
C ASN A 195 4.92 -3.92 2.73
N CYS A 196 3.86 -4.51 3.25
CA CYS A 196 3.31 -5.78 2.74
C CYS A 196 2.86 -5.64 1.28
N CYS A 197 2.13 -4.57 0.95
CA CYS A 197 1.75 -4.26 -0.43
C CYS A 197 2.95 -3.89 -1.30
N GLU A 198 3.92 -3.16 -0.75
CA GLU A 198 5.15 -2.82 -1.48
C GLU A 198 5.92 -4.08 -1.89
N ARG A 199 5.97 -5.08 -1.01
CA ARG A 199 6.55 -6.38 -1.37
C ARG A 199 5.75 -7.12 -2.42
N ALA A 200 4.41 -7.07 -2.33
CA ALA A 200 3.53 -7.70 -3.31
C ALA A 200 3.61 -7.08 -4.72
N VAL A 201 4.07 -5.84 -4.88
CA VAL A 201 4.31 -5.24 -6.21
C VAL A 201 5.57 -5.79 -6.90
N ARG A 202 6.57 -6.28 -6.14
CA ARG A 202 7.89 -6.68 -6.68
C ARG A 202 7.81 -7.76 -7.76
N PRO A 203 7.01 -8.84 -7.63
CA PRO A 203 6.89 -9.84 -8.69
C PRO A 203 6.51 -9.21 -10.03
N PHE A 204 5.52 -8.32 -10.05
CA PHE A 204 5.13 -7.62 -11.26
C PHE A 204 6.24 -6.70 -11.81
N THR A 205 6.94 -5.96 -10.94
CA THR A 205 8.03 -5.08 -11.40
C THR A 205 9.18 -5.86 -12.03
N ASN A 206 9.46 -7.08 -11.54
CA ASN A 206 10.46 -7.97 -12.13
C ASN A 206 9.98 -8.51 -13.47
N LEU A 207 8.75 -9.02 -13.55
CA LEU A 207 8.15 -9.48 -14.81
C LEU A 207 8.12 -8.37 -15.86
N ARG A 208 7.74 -7.16 -15.49
CA ARG A 208 7.74 -6.00 -16.39
C ARG A 208 9.13 -5.74 -17.01
N LYS A 209 10.20 -5.86 -16.22
CA LYS A 209 11.57 -5.68 -16.73
C LYS A 209 11.92 -6.73 -17.78
N ASN A 210 11.41 -7.95 -17.62
CA ASN A 210 11.66 -9.06 -18.54
C ASN A 210 10.83 -8.94 -19.82
N PHE A 211 9.55 -8.51 -19.70
CA PHE A 211 8.64 -8.43 -20.84
C PHE A 211 8.82 -7.15 -21.67
N GLY A 212 9.42 -6.10 -21.12
CA GLY A 212 9.51 -4.77 -21.76
C GLY A 212 8.16 -4.05 -21.91
N GLY A 213 7.02 -4.75 -21.74
CA GLY A 213 5.65 -4.25 -21.89
C GLY A 213 4.68 -5.37 -22.21
N PHE A 214 3.43 -5.02 -22.48
CA PHE A 214 2.40 -5.96 -22.93
C PHE A 214 2.05 -5.75 -24.41
N SER A 215 1.93 -6.84 -25.14
CA SER A 215 1.52 -6.83 -26.54
C SER A 215 0.00 -6.62 -26.73
N SER A 216 -0.79 -6.69 -25.64
CA SER A 216 -2.22 -6.40 -25.66
C SER A 216 -2.77 -6.12 -24.26
N GLU A 217 -3.89 -5.40 -24.16
CA GLU A 217 -4.60 -5.20 -22.90
C GLU A 217 -5.13 -6.53 -22.33
N GLN A 218 -5.55 -7.45 -23.20
CA GLN A 218 -6.00 -8.79 -22.78
C GLN A 218 -4.87 -9.57 -22.10
N GLY A 219 -3.67 -9.59 -22.69
CA GLY A 219 -2.49 -10.25 -22.08
C GLY A 219 -2.13 -9.64 -20.72
N ALA A 220 -2.26 -8.31 -20.57
CA ALA A 220 -2.05 -7.63 -19.31
C ALA A 220 -3.07 -8.06 -18.23
N ARG A 221 -4.36 -8.19 -18.60
CA ARG A 221 -5.43 -8.66 -17.70
C ARG A 221 -5.22 -10.11 -17.28
N VAL A 222 -4.85 -10.99 -18.21
CA VAL A 222 -4.52 -12.39 -17.94
C VAL A 222 -3.34 -12.46 -16.95
N THR A 223 -2.29 -11.68 -17.17
CA THR A 223 -1.14 -11.60 -16.25
C THR A 223 -1.56 -11.14 -14.86
N ALA A 224 -2.43 -10.13 -14.75
CA ALA A 224 -2.96 -9.66 -13.48
C ALA A 224 -3.71 -10.77 -12.74
N THR A 225 -4.55 -11.53 -13.46
CA THR A 225 -5.29 -12.67 -12.91
C THR A 225 -4.35 -13.76 -12.37
N PHE A 226 -3.35 -14.17 -13.15
CA PHE A 226 -2.39 -15.20 -12.69
C PHE A 226 -1.56 -14.71 -11.49
N LEU A 227 -1.12 -13.45 -11.49
CA LEU A 227 -0.41 -12.88 -10.34
C LEU A 227 -1.29 -12.84 -9.08
N THR A 228 -2.57 -12.54 -9.23
CA THR A 228 -3.54 -12.58 -8.13
C THR A 228 -3.54 -13.97 -7.46
N PHE A 229 -3.66 -15.03 -8.24
CA PHE A 229 -3.63 -16.39 -7.70
C PHE A 229 -2.26 -16.76 -7.12
N VAL A 230 -1.18 -16.50 -7.84
CA VAL A 230 0.19 -16.85 -7.40
C VAL A 230 0.53 -16.18 -6.07
N GLU A 231 0.28 -14.88 -5.94
CA GLU A 231 0.61 -14.16 -4.70
C GLU A 231 -0.37 -14.49 -3.57
N THR A 232 -1.64 -14.77 -3.87
CA THR A 232 -2.60 -15.27 -2.88
C THR A 232 -2.17 -16.66 -2.35
N CYS A 233 -1.78 -17.57 -3.22
CA CYS A 233 -1.26 -18.88 -2.81
C CYS A 233 -0.07 -18.72 -1.85
N LYS A 234 0.88 -17.83 -2.16
CA LYS A 234 2.04 -17.57 -1.29
C LYS A 234 1.63 -17.01 0.07
N LEU A 235 0.66 -16.09 0.11
CA LEU A 235 0.14 -15.53 1.37
C LEU A 235 -0.58 -16.60 2.22
N MET A 236 -1.17 -17.59 1.57
CA MET A 236 -1.89 -18.70 2.20
C MET A 236 -1.03 -19.97 2.40
N ALA A 237 0.29 -19.85 2.22
CA ALA A 237 1.24 -20.97 2.32
C ALA A 237 0.89 -22.17 1.42
N THR A 238 0.19 -21.94 0.30
CA THR A 238 -0.14 -22.95 -0.72
C THR A 238 0.88 -22.86 -1.86
N ALA A 239 1.37 -24.01 -2.35
CA ALA A 239 2.25 -24.02 -3.53
C ALA A 239 1.43 -23.65 -4.79
N PRO A 240 1.81 -22.57 -5.53
CA PRO A 240 1.02 -22.15 -6.70
C PRO A 240 0.87 -23.23 -7.77
N LEU A 241 1.91 -24.04 -7.98
CA LEU A 241 1.85 -25.14 -8.97
C LEU A 241 0.79 -26.17 -8.61
N ASP A 242 0.70 -26.56 -7.34
CA ASP A 242 -0.28 -27.54 -6.88
C ASP A 242 -1.70 -26.97 -6.94
N PHE A 243 -1.86 -25.70 -6.61
CA PHE A 243 -3.13 -24.99 -6.79
C PHE A 243 -3.60 -25.05 -8.26
N PHE A 244 -2.75 -24.65 -9.20
CA PHE A 244 -3.14 -24.63 -10.62
C PHE A 244 -3.37 -26.02 -11.18
N ARG A 245 -2.57 -27.02 -10.79
CA ARG A 245 -2.80 -28.41 -11.19
C ARG A 245 -4.17 -28.89 -10.71
N GLY A 246 -4.47 -28.79 -9.42
CA GLY A 246 -5.76 -29.19 -8.88
C GLY A 246 -6.93 -28.40 -9.48
N PHE A 247 -6.75 -27.10 -9.73
CA PHE A 247 -7.79 -26.28 -10.34
C PHE A 247 -8.11 -26.72 -11.78
N PHE A 248 -7.09 -27.00 -12.58
CA PHE A 248 -7.29 -27.48 -13.95
C PHE A 248 -7.82 -28.91 -14.00
N ASP A 249 -7.40 -29.80 -13.09
CA ASP A 249 -7.96 -31.13 -12.97
C ASP A 249 -9.47 -31.09 -12.69
N MET A 250 -9.91 -30.20 -11.81
CA MET A 250 -11.34 -29.97 -11.55
C MET A 250 -12.09 -29.46 -12.79
N ILE A 251 -11.47 -28.57 -13.59
CA ILE A 251 -12.05 -28.10 -14.86
C ILE A 251 -12.20 -29.25 -15.87
N VAL A 252 -11.17 -30.07 -15.99
CA VAL A 252 -11.19 -31.27 -16.88
C VAL A 252 -12.26 -32.24 -16.45
N ALA A 253 -12.46 -32.40 -15.12
CA ALA A 253 -13.54 -33.20 -14.56
C ALA A 253 -14.97 -32.59 -14.71
N GLY A 254 -15.07 -31.43 -15.39
CA GLY A 254 -16.36 -30.81 -15.72
C GLY A 254 -16.87 -29.77 -14.71
N ARG A 255 -16.13 -29.49 -13.62
CA ARG A 255 -16.54 -28.48 -12.65
C ARG A 255 -16.48 -27.06 -13.24
N ARG A 256 -17.39 -26.20 -12.80
CA ARG A 256 -17.49 -24.77 -13.23
C ARG A 256 -17.81 -23.83 -12.07
N ASP A 257 -17.88 -24.33 -10.85
CA ASP A 257 -18.09 -23.59 -9.59
C ASP A 257 -16.77 -23.00 -9.08
N TYR A 258 -16.16 -22.14 -9.87
CA TYR A 258 -14.78 -21.62 -9.71
C TYR A 258 -14.47 -21.05 -8.33
N ALA A 259 -15.43 -20.40 -7.68
CA ALA A 259 -15.26 -19.90 -6.32
C ALA A 259 -15.01 -21.02 -5.32
N LEU A 260 -15.87 -22.04 -5.31
CA LEU A 260 -15.74 -23.21 -4.42
C LEU A 260 -14.48 -24.04 -4.75
N MET A 261 -14.15 -24.17 -6.04
CA MET A 261 -12.90 -24.83 -6.45
C MET A 261 -11.67 -24.10 -5.89
N THR A 262 -11.67 -22.77 -5.93
CA THR A 262 -10.59 -21.92 -5.39
C THR A 262 -10.48 -22.08 -3.88
N GLU A 263 -11.61 -22.01 -3.16
CA GLU A 263 -11.63 -22.18 -1.70
C GLU A 263 -11.14 -23.57 -1.26
N ALA A 264 -11.48 -24.63 -2.00
CA ALA A 264 -11.07 -25.99 -1.70
C ALA A 264 -9.55 -26.21 -1.83
N LEU A 265 -8.88 -25.43 -2.70
CA LEU A 265 -7.45 -25.56 -3.00
C LEU A 265 -6.57 -24.62 -2.19
N LEU A 266 -7.14 -23.57 -1.61
CA LEU A 266 -6.39 -22.63 -0.78
C LEU A 266 -6.41 -23.11 0.68
N VAL A 267 -5.25 -23.41 1.21
CA VAL A 267 -5.10 -23.73 2.64
C VAL A 267 -5.28 -22.45 3.43
N LYS A 268 -6.31 -22.38 4.28
CA LYS A 268 -6.46 -21.28 5.21
C LYS A 268 -5.35 -21.39 6.26
N PRO A 269 -4.53 -20.34 6.48
CA PRO A 269 -3.57 -20.38 7.59
C PRO A 269 -4.34 -20.52 8.90
N VAL A 270 -3.89 -21.48 9.72
CA VAL A 270 -4.42 -21.75 11.07
C VAL A 270 -4.16 -20.56 11.99
#